data_b135a8be25134173890e832f2835c86d
#
_entry.id   b135a8be25134173890e832f2835c86d
#
_cell.length_a   1.000
_cell.length_b   1.000
_cell.length_c   1.000
_cell.angle_alpha   90.00
_cell.angle_beta   90.00
_cell.angle_gamma   90.00
#
_symmetry.space_group_name_H-M   'P 1'
#
loop_
_entity.id
_entity.type
_entity.pdbx_description
1 polymer ?
#
loop_
_entity_poly.entity_id
_entity_poly.type
_entity_poly.pdbx_seq_one_letter_code
_entity_poly.pdbx_strand_id
1 'polypeptide(L)'
;MEILSLGEKIKRRRKELNMTLKDLAKDRITPGQISLVESGRSNPSMDLLEYLANSLNTTVEYLMESEESQAEKICTYYEQVAESYILSGDYVTGEKYIENALYYAERYNLEYRKARILFLRAEIHISKGELAVAQQCFLSSNVIFIKNNEYEEIVRTFLKLGKITLELNAYHSANSYLKQAEKVYLDNNIGNDFLLGEIYYNMSRTYYIIEDLGQAMDYAFLAKEKFDQIHNKKEYAKTLLLLSEEYNRRGDLNNAIKYSTKTLEVYHEINDLKSVSDIENNLGKLFYNFENIEESFKHYEMAREIKTRNNDDSLIETLINICKNYLKIKEIDKCEMQLEEIYHRLKDDDIDGRIECNLIKYRVHTIKDELSEAEDVLVNTYKLSKNTDKLRRAGELAIMVGKFYIDHKNDTQAAKYLDEGVSIFKELGILQN
;
A
#
# COMPACT_ATOMS: atom_id res chain seq x y z
N MET A 1 10.86 32.71 -2.60
CA MET A 1 12.17 32.83 -3.28
C MET A 1 11.92 33.57 -4.59
N GLU A 2 12.79 34.52 -4.94
CA GLU A 2 12.64 35.33 -6.16
C GLU A 2 13.67 34.88 -7.18
N ILE A 3 13.25 34.75 -8.43
CA ILE A 3 14.16 34.50 -9.57
C ILE A 3 14.54 35.87 -10.14
N LEU A 4 15.81 36.08 -10.29
CA LEU A 4 16.38 37.37 -10.70
C LEU A 4 17.17 37.20 -11.97
N SER A 5 16.95 38.09 -12.92
CA SER A 5 17.83 38.27 -14.08
C SER A 5 19.21 38.81 -13.67
N LEU A 6 20.19 38.71 -14.56
CA LEU A 6 21.54 39.23 -14.33
C LEU A 6 21.53 40.70 -13.84
N GLY A 7 20.76 41.55 -14.52
CA GLY A 7 20.64 42.97 -14.16
C GLY A 7 20.03 43.19 -12.80
N GLU A 8 19.00 42.42 -12.46
CA GLU A 8 18.33 42.48 -11.15
C GLU A 8 19.23 42.00 -10.02
N LYS A 9 20.05 40.96 -10.23
CA LYS A 9 21.05 40.49 -9.26
C LYS A 9 22.09 41.57 -8.97
N ILE A 10 22.61 42.19 -10.02
CA ILE A 10 23.59 43.31 -9.90
C ILE A 10 22.95 44.45 -9.12
N LYS A 11 21.74 44.88 -9.51
CA LYS A 11 21.00 45.97 -8.87
C LYS A 11 20.68 45.68 -7.41
N ARG A 12 20.22 44.43 -7.08
CA ARG A 12 19.94 44.00 -5.74
C ARG A 12 21.18 44.02 -4.87
N ARG A 13 22.27 43.42 -5.35
CA ARG A 13 23.52 43.33 -4.60
C ARG A 13 24.13 44.72 -4.36
N ARG A 14 24.08 45.60 -5.37
CA ARG A 14 24.50 46.99 -5.22
C ARG A 14 23.72 47.73 -4.13
N LYS A 15 22.37 47.54 -4.08
CA LYS A 15 21.52 48.15 -3.06
C LYS A 15 21.79 47.57 -1.67
N GLU A 16 22.00 46.28 -1.54
CA GLU A 16 22.38 45.62 -0.28
C GLU A 16 23.68 46.20 0.31
N LEU A 17 24.61 46.57 -0.55
CA LEU A 17 25.87 47.20 -0.18
C LEU A 17 25.75 48.73 -0.04
N ASN A 18 24.54 49.33 -0.16
CA ASN A 18 24.28 50.77 -0.12
C ASN A 18 25.11 51.58 -1.14
N MET A 19 25.47 51.01 -2.29
CA MET A 19 26.25 51.66 -3.34
C MET A 19 25.35 52.40 -4.33
N THR A 20 25.78 53.59 -4.73
CA THR A 20 25.21 54.30 -5.88
C THR A 20 25.75 53.72 -7.20
N LEU A 21 25.13 54.06 -8.34
CA LEU A 21 25.68 53.69 -9.65
C LEU A 21 27.09 54.24 -9.87
N LYS A 22 27.38 55.42 -9.30
CA LYS A 22 28.69 56.05 -9.38
C LYS A 22 29.74 55.30 -8.56
N ASP A 23 29.37 54.84 -7.35
CA ASP A 23 30.26 54.06 -6.49
C ASP A 23 30.63 52.72 -7.13
N LEU A 24 29.68 52.08 -7.82
CA LEU A 24 29.94 50.83 -8.53
C LEU A 24 30.71 51.04 -9.81
N ALA A 25 30.51 52.17 -10.53
CA ALA A 25 31.18 52.46 -11.77
C ALA A 25 32.68 52.77 -11.58
N LYS A 26 33.00 53.52 -10.51
CA LYS A 26 34.36 54.09 -10.28
C LYS A 26 34.90 54.71 -11.55
N ASP A 27 36.18 54.49 -11.85
CA ASP A 27 36.85 54.98 -13.05
C ASP A 27 36.88 53.99 -14.21
N ARG A 28 36.21 52.84 -14.09
CA ARG A 28 36.30 51.75 -15.08
C ARG A 28 35.21 51.80 -16.15
N ILE A 29 34.02 52.26 -15.78
CA ILE A 29 32.86 52.37 -16.68
C ILE A 29 31.99 53.58 -16.30
N THR A 30 31.03 53.94 -17.16
CA THR A 30 30.10 55.01 -16.84
C THR A 30 28.92 54.49 -16.00
N PRO A 31 28.35 55.33 -15.08
CA PRO A 31 27.12 54.98 -14.38
C PRO A 31 25.95 54.63 -15.30
N GLY A 32 25.93 55.24 -16.50
CA GLY A 32 24.92 54.90 -17.52
C GLY A 32 25.05 53.48 -18.07
N GLN A 33 26.30 53.01 -18.25
CA GLN A 33 26.51 51.62 -18.68
C GLN A 33 26.01 50.59 -17.62
N ILE A 34 26.29 50.85 -16.33
CA ILE A 34 25.76 50.01 -15.25
C ILE A 34 24.23 50.04 -15.27
N SER A 35 23.60 51.18 -15.43
CA SER A 35 22.13 51.31 -15.52
C SER A 35 21.55 50.52 -16.69
N LEU A 36 22.24 50.48 -17.83
CA LEU A 36 21.85 49.68 -18.99
C LEU A 36 21.95 48.16 -18.69
N VAL A 37 22.99 47.72 -18.00
CA VAL A 37 23.17 46.34 -17.56
C VAL A 37 22.10 45.96 -16.51
N GLU A 38 21.88 46.79 -15.48
CA GLU A 38 20.85 46.56 -14.46
C GLU A 38 19.43 46.47 -15.03
N SER A 39 19.16 47.20 -16.13
CA SER A 39 17.88 47.16 -16.83
C SER A 39 17.78 46.06 -17.90
N GLY A 40 18.79 45.23 -18.08
CA GLY A 40 18.83 44.16 -19.09
C GLY A 40 18.95 44.66 -20.53
N ARG A 41 19.25 45.96 -20.74
CA ARG A 41 19.37 46.56 -22.07
C ARG A 41 20.76 46.43 -22.68
N SER A 42 21.75 45.97 -21.92
CA SER A 42 23.10 45.68 -22.35
C SER A 42 23.64 44.45 -21.63
N ASN A 43 24.31 43.57 -22.39
CA ASN A 43 25.02 42.43 -21.81
C ASN A 43 26.47 42.84 -21.52
N PRO A 44 26.96 42.70 -20.29
CA PRO A 44 28.34 42.99 -19.94
C PRO A 44 29.30 41.97 -20.57
N SER A 45 30.53 42.43 -20.88
CA SER A 45 31.64 41.54 -21.24
C SER A 45 32.08 40.72 -20.01
N MET A 46 32.85 39.66 -20.24
CA MET A 46 33.36 38.82 -19.13
C MET A 46 34.24 39.65 -18.18
N ASP A 47 35.12 40.48 -18.69
CA ASP A 47 35.96 41.38 -17.88
C ASP A 47 35.11 42.32 -17.01
N LEU A 48 33.97 42.79 -17.55
CA LEU A 48 33.05 43.64 -16.79
C LEU A 48 32.29 42.84 -15.73
N LEU A 49 31.92 41.60 -16.02
CA LEU A 49 31.30 40.72 -15.04
C LEU A 49 32.21 40.38 -13.87
N GLU A 50 33.48 40.09 -14.15
CA GLU A 50 34.51 39.89 -13.12
C GLU A 50 34.69 41.13 -12.24
N TYR A 51 34.75 42.28 -12.86
CA TYR A 51 34.82 43.56 -12.15
C TYR A 51 33.58 43.77 -11.25
N LEU A 52 32.40 43.57 -11.79
CA LEU A 52 31.14 43.73 -11.05
C LEU A 52 31.04 42.72 -9.90
N ALA A 53 31.40 41.45 -10.14
CA ALA A 53 31.41 40.41 -9.14
C ALA A 53 32.33 40.78 -7.95
N ASN A 54 33.55 41.17 -8.24
CA ASN A 54 34.50 41.61 -7.22
C ASN A 54 34.03 42.86 -6.46
N SER A 55 33.48 43.85 -7.18
CA SER A 55 33.00 45.10 -6.57
C SER A 55 31.73 44.89 -5.68
N LEU A 56 30.93 43.87 -6.01
CA LEU A 56 29.70 43.52 -5.30
C LEU A 56 29.89 42.43 -4.26
N ASN A 57 31.15 42.01 -3.98
CA ASN A 57 31.47 40.90 -3.07
C ASN A 57 30.65 39.65 -3.37
N THR A 58 30.62 39.22 -4.63
CA THR A 58 29.94 38.05 -5.13
C THR A 58 30.77 37.32 -6.16
N THR A 59 30.26 36.23 -6.74
CA THR A 59 30.98 35.46 -7.77
C THR A 59 30.37 35.68 -9.15
N VAL A 60 31.17 35.45 -10.18
CA VAL A 60 30.70 35.52 -11.58
C VAL A 60 29.63 34.47 -11.82
N GLU A 61 29.79 33.26 -11.27
CA GLU A 61 28.86 32.17 -11.38
C GLU A 61 27.48 32.56 -10.84
N TYR A 62 27.40 33.23 -9.67
CA TYR A 62 26.16 33.75 -9.12
C TYR A 62 25.49 34.76 -10.05
N LEU A 63 26.25 35.68 -10.61
CA LEU A 63 25.73 36.69 -11.54
C LEU A 63 25.22 36.05 -12.84
N MET A 64 25.97 35.10 -13.38
CA MET A 64 25.67 34.42 -14.65
C MET A 64 24.63 33.30 -14.55
N GLU A 65 24.27 32.87 -13.34
CA GLU A 65 23.26 31.80 -13.17
C GLU A 65 21.96 32.20 -13.88
N SER A 66 21.49 31.32 -14.78
CA SER A 66 20.27 31.55 -15.55
C SER A 66 18.99 31.51 -14.66
N GLU A 67 17.93 32.13 -15.13
CA GLU A 67 16.62 32.07 -14.47
C GLU A 67 16.10 30.63 -14.37
N GLU A 68 16.35 29.82 -15.39
CA GLU A 68 15.99 28.39 -15.41
C GLU A 68 16.75 27.61 -14.34
N SER A 69 18.07 27.85 -14.18
CA SER A 69 18.86 27.20 -13.12
C SER A 69 18.36 27.57 -11.71
N GLN A 70 18.01 28.84 -11.51
CA GLN A 70 17.42 29.31 -10.26
C GLN A 70 16.04 28.64 -10.03
N ALA A 71 15.21 28.59 -11.08
CA ALA A 71 13.90 27.95 -11.03
C ALA A 71 14.02 26.48 -10.69
N GLU A 72 14.97 25.76 -11.28
CA GLU A 72 15.22 24.37 -11.01
C GLU A 72 15.61 24.12 -9.54
N LYS A 73 16.51 24.94 -8.98
CA LYS A 73 16.87 24.85 -7.56
C LYS A 73 15.68 25.08 -6.63
N ILE A 74 14.85 26.08 -6.94
CA ILE A 74 13.63 26.38 -6.16
C ILE A 74 12.61 25.24 -6.28
N CYS A 75 12.42 24.74 -7.50
CA CYS A 75 11.52 23.63 -7.76
C CYS A 75 11.96 22.36 -7.01
N THR A 76 13.26 22.04 -7.09
CA THR A 76 13.86 20.92 -6.37
C THR A 76 13.66 21.03 -4.85
N TYR A 77 13.85 22.23 -4.30
CA TYR A 77 13.61 22.47 -2.88
C TYR A 77 12.15 22.17 -2.50
N TYR A 78 11.19 22.71 -3.25
CA TYR A 78 9.77 22.46 -2.98
C TYR A 78 9.39 20.98 -3.18
N GLU A 79 9.94 20.31 -4.19
CA GLU A 79 9.77 18.87 -4.43
C GLU A 79 10.26 18.06 -3.23
N GLN A 80 11.47 18.29 -2.74
CA GLN A 80 12.04 17.55 -1.61
C GLN A 80 11.27 17.79 -0.30
N VAL A 81 10.84 19.03 -0.07
CA VAL A 81 10.00 19.35 1.10
C VAL A 81 8.64 18.65 0.99
N ALA A 82 8.01 18.67 -0.19
CA ALA A 82 6.75 17.96 -0.42
C ALA A 82 6.90 16.47 -0.17
N GLU A 83 7.95 15.83 -0.71
CA GLU A 83 8.24 14.42 -0.51
C GLU A 83 8.41 14.07 0.97
N SER A 84 9.13 14.91 1.73
CA SER A 84 9.31 14.73 3.18
C SER A 84 7.97 14.76 3.94
N TYR A 85 7.07 15.69 3.61
CA TYR A 85 5.74 15.76 4.23
C TYR A 85 4.86 14.57 3.83
N ILE A 86 4.91 14.14 2.58
CA ILE A 86 4.20 12.93 2.10
C ILE A 86 4.67 11.69 2.86
N LEU A 87 5.97 11.52 3.01
CA LEU A 87 6.56 10.39 3.77
C LEU A 87 6.21 10.42 5.26
N SER A 88 6.02 11.59 5.84
CA SER A 88 5.57 11.73 7.24
C SER A 88 4.05 11.64 7.42
N GLY A 89 3.28 11.52 6.33
CA GLY A 89 1.82 11.43 6.36
C GLY A 89 1.09 12.78 6.41
N ASP A 90 1.79 13.91 6.36
CA ASP A 90 1.17 15.24 6.27
C ASP A 90 0.91 15.61 4.80
N TYR A 91 -0.10 14.98 4.22
CA TYR A 91 -0.48 15.16 2.82
C TYR A 91 -0.99 16.57 2.51
N VAL A 92 -1.62 17.23 3.48
CA VAL A 92 -2.17 18.60 3.30
C VAL A 92 -1.05 19.61 3.10
N THR A 93 -0.01 19.53 3.92
CA THR A 93 1.16 20.40 3.78
C THR A 93 1.96 20.01 2.51
N GLY A 94 2.14 18.72 2.26
CA GLY A 94 2.78 18.22 1.04
C GLY A 94 2.13 18.76 -0.24
N GLU A 95 0.80 18.79 -0.31
CA GLU A 95 0.06 19.30 -1.48
C GLU A 95 0.35 20.78 -1.77
N LYS A 96 0.47 21.62 -0.74
CA LYS A 96 0.83 23.04 -0.90
C LYS A 96 2.23 23.23 -1.51
N TYR A 97 3.18 22.39 -1.09
CA TYR A 97 4.54 22.43 -1.66
C TYR A 97 4.59 21.88 -3.09
N ILE A 98 3.77 20.89 -3.42
CA ILE A 98 3.57 20.38 -4.80
C ILE A 98 3.07 21.50 -5.72
N GLU A 99 2.05 22.26 -5.31
CA GLU A 99 1.53 23.38 -6.11
C GLU A 99 2.60 24.46 -6.38
N ASN A 100 3.42 24.78 -5.35
CA ASN A 100 4.53 25.70 -5.53
C ASN A 100 5.60 25.15 -6.50
N ALA A 101 5.95 23.87 -6.37
CA ALA A 101 6.91 23.22 -7.27
C ALA A 101 6.39 23.19 -8.70
N LEU A 102 5.11 22.85 -8.90
CA LEU A 102 4.45 22.79 -10.21
C LEU A 102 4.46 24.14 -10.91
N TYR A 103 4.18 25.22 -10.18
CA TYR A 103 4.24 26.58 -10.73
C TYR A 103 5.59 26.89 -11.38
N TYR A 104 6.70 26.57 -10.70
CA TYR A 104 8.04 26.80 -11.26
C TYR A 104 8.35 25.82 -12.40
N ALA A 105 7.98 24.56 -12.27
CA ALA A 105 8.20 23.55 -13.30
C ALA A 105 7.50 23.93 -14.63
N GLU A 106 6.26 24.41 -14.56
CA GLU A 106 5.50 24.81 -15.76
C GLU A 106 6.00 26.13 -16.36
N ARG A 107 6.28 27.12 -15.51
CA ARG A 107 6.74 28.43 -15.97
C ARG A 107 8.08 28.40 -16.68
N TYR A 108 8.97 27.50 -16.25
CA TYR A 108 10.34 27.39 -16.78
C TYR A 108 10.57 26.11 -17.59
N ASN A 109 9.48 25.40 -17.98
CA ASN A 109 9.53 24.19 -18.82
C ASN A 109 10.47 23.09 -18.27
N LEU A 110 10.49 22.89 -16.95
CA LEU A 110 11.31 21.89 -16.28
C LEU A 110 10.62 20.51 -16.36
N GLU A 111 10.67 19.86 -17.52
CA GLU A 111 9.90 18.64 -17.83
C GLU A 111 10.15 17.51 -16.82
N TYR A 112 11.42 17.23 -16.48
CA TYR A 112 11.74 16.19 -15.48
C TYR A 112 11.11 16.50 -14.12
N ARG A 113 11.23 17.76 -13.65
CA ARG A 113 10.63 18.18 -12.38
C ARG A 113 9.11 18.06 -12.40
N LYS A 114 8.49 18.42 -13.52
CA LYS A 114 7.04 18.24 -13.70
C LYS A 114 6.63 16.77 -13.57
N ALA A 115 7.40 15.85 -14.14
CA ALA A 115 7.14 14.41 -14.00
C ALA A 115 7.24 13.94 -12.54
N ARG A 116 8.30 14.36 -11.83
CA ARG A 116 8.49 14.05 -10.41
C ARG A 116 7.34 14.59 -9.54
N ILE A 117 6.92 15.81 -9.80
CA ILE A 117 5.80 16.45 -9.08
C ILE A 117 4.49 15.69 -9.34
N LEU A 118 4.20 15.28 -10.59
CA LEU A 118 3.04 14.46 -10.91
C LEU A 118 3.09 13.11 -10.21
N PHE A 119 4.27 12.50 -10.11
CA PHE A 119 4.46 11.26 -9.36
C PHE A 119 4.12 11.45 -7.87
N LEU A 120 4.63 12.48 -7.22
CA LEU A 120 4.33 12.79 -5.82
C LEU A 120 2.84 13.14 -5.60
N ARG A 121 2.22 13.83 -6.56
CA ARG A 121 0.79 14.12 -6.54
C ARG A 121 -0.06 12.85 -6.57
N ALA A 122 0.37 11.85 -7.34
CA ALA A 122 -0.27 10.54 -7.35
C ALA A 122 -0.25 9.86 -5.96
N GLU A 123 0.84 9.96 -5.22
CA GLU A 123 0.94 9.43 -3.84
C GLU A 123 -0.08 10.10 -2.89
N ILE A 124 -0.31 11.40 -3.04
CA ILE A 124 -1.35 12.11 -2.28
C ILE A 124 -2.75 11.60 -2.65
N HIS A 125 -3.03 11.38 -3.94
CA HIS A 125 -4.33 10.84 -4.35
C HIS A 125 -4.54 9.40 -3.85
N ILE A 126 -3.50 8.59 -3.76
CA ILE A 126 -3.57 7.26 -3.11
C ILE A 126 -4.02 7.40 -1.65
N SER A 127 -3.41 8.31 -0.89
CA SER A 127 -3.77 8.52 0.52
C SER A 127 -5.22 8.99 0.73
N LYS A 128 -5.79 9.68 -0.27
CA LYS A 128 -7.19 10.10 -0.30
C LYS A 128 -8.15 8.99 -0.78
N GLY A 129 -7.65 7.82 -1.21
CA GLY A 129 -8.44 6.75 -1.81
C GLY A 129 -8.86 7.02 -3.27
N GLU A 130 -8.34 8.06 -3.90
CA GLU A 130 -8.67 8.50 -5.26
C GLU A 130 -7.82 7.75 -6.30
N LEU A 131 -7.90 6.40 -6.31
CA LEU A 131 -7.00 5.53 -7.07
C LEU A 131 -7.00 5.78 -8.57
N ALA A 132 -8.15 6.11 -9.16
CA ALA A 132 -8.25 6.41 -10.60
C ALA A 132 -7.50 7.71 -10.97
N VAL A 133 -7.56 8.74 -10.11
CA VAL A 133 -6.83 9.98 -10.31
C VAL A 133 -5.33 9.76 -10.14
N ALA A 134 -4.94 8.99 -9.13
CA ALA A 134 -3.55 8.59 -8.91
C ALA A 134 -2.98 7.85 -10.12
N GLN A 135 -3.73 6.90 -10.68
CA GLN A 135 -3.34 6.17 -11.89
C GLN A 135 -3.09 7.13 -13.06
N GLN A 136 -3.95 8.11 -13.26
CA GLN A 136 -3.79 9.10 -14.34
C GLN A 136 -2.55 9.99 -14.14
N CYS A 137 -2.27 10.39 -12.91
CA CYS A 137 -1.07 11.16 -12.57
C CYS A 137 0.20 10.34 -12.85
N PHE A 138 0.25 9.05 -12.45
CA PHE A 138 1.39 8.18 -12.76
C PHE A 138 1.56 7.95 -14.26
N LEU A 139 0.49 7.74 -15.03
CA LEU A 139 0.58 7.60 -16.48
C LEU A 139 1.14 8.87 -17.13
N SER A 140 0.66 10.05 -16.71
CA SER A 140 1.16 11.33 -17.22
C SER A 140 2.63 11.56 -16.88
N SER A 141 3.05 11.23 -15.66
CA SER A 141 4.44 11.25 -15.21
C SER A 141 5.30 10.31 -16.07
N ASN A 142 4.84 9.08 -16.29
CA ASN A 142 5.59 8.06 -17.01
C ASN A 142 5.85 8.43 -18.49
N VAL A 143 4.91 9.09 -19.14
CA VAL A 143 5.10 9.60 -20.51
C VAL A 143 6.30 10.54 -20.59
N ILE A 144 6.45 11.41 -19.60
CA ILE A 144 7.58 12.35 -19.56
C ILE A 144 8.88 11.62 -19.21
N PHE A 145 8.86 10.68 -18.27
CA PHE A 145 10.05 9.89 -17.92
C PHE A 145 10.54 9.06 -19.10
N ILE A 146 9.63 8.44 -19.87
CA ILE A 146 9.99 7.69 -21.09
C ILE A 146 10.64 8.61 -22.13
N LYS A 147 10.08 9.81 -22.35
CA LYS A 147 10.64 10.80 -23.29
C LYS A 147 12.06 11.23 -22.92
N ASN A 148 12.36 11.26 -21.62
CA ASN A 148 13.65 11.69 -21.09
C ASN A 148 14.60 10.51 -20.80
N ASN A 149 14.22 9.25 -21.07
CA ASN A 149 14.99 8.03 -20.80
C ASN A 149 15.38 7.87 -19.32
N GLU A 150 14.50 8.28 -18.40
CA GLU A 150 14.67 8.15 -16.96
C GLU A 150 14.24 6.75 -16.48
N TYR A 151 15.06 5.75 -16.80
CA TYR A 151 14.68 4.34 -16.68
C TYR A 151 14.29 3.88 -15.27
N GLU A 152 14.99 4.34 -14.22
CA GLU A 152 14.63 3.99 -12.85
C GLU A 152 13.26 4.57 -12.46
N GLU A 153 12.98 5.81 -12.86
CA GLU A 153 11.67 6.44 -12.60
C GLU A 153 10.54 5.77 -13.40
N ILE A 154 10.82 5.31 -14.61
CA ILE A 154 9.89 4.50 -15.41
C ILE A 154 9.53 3.21 -14.66
N VAL A 155 10.52 2.50 -14.14
CA VAL A 155 10.32 1.26 -13.39
C VAL A 155 9.52 1.51 -12.12
N ARG A 156 9.87 2.54 -11.35
CA ARG A 156 9.12 2.96 -10.14
C ARG A 156 7.66 3.26 -10.47
N THR A 157 7.42 3.96 -11.56
CA THR A 157 6.07 4.34 -11.99
C THR A 157 5.26 3.13 -12.42
N PHE A 158 5.83 2.20 -13.21
CA PHE A 158 5.15 0.95 -13.57
C PHE A 158 4.87 0.06 -12.34
N LEU A 159 5.77 0.00 -11.38
CA LEU A 159 5.55 -0.72 -10.12
C LEU A 159 4.37 -0.12 -9.34
N LYS A 160 4.30 1.22 -9.24
CA LYS A 160 3.18 1.91 -8.58
C LYS A 160 1.86 1.68 -9.31
N LEU A 161 1.85 1.76 -10.64
CA LEU A 161 0.69 1.42 -11.47
C LEU A 161 0.23 -0.02 -11.24
N GLY A 162 1.17 -0.97 -11.17
CA GLY A 162 0.87 -2.35 -10.85
C GLY A 162 0.20 -2.50 -9.48
N LYS A 163 0.74 -1.86 -8.44
CA LYS A 163 0.19 -1.90 -7.07
C LYS A 163 -1.24 -1.33 -7.01
N ILE A 164 -1.47 -0.15 -7.58
CA ILE A 164 -2.82 0.48 -7.60
C ILE A 164 -3.81 -0.38 -8.36
N THR A 165 -3.39 -0.91 -9.50
CA THR A 165 -4.26 -1.73 -10.36
C THR A 165 -4.63 -3.05 -9.68
N LEU A 166 -3.74 -3.58 -8.80
CA LEU A 166 -4.06 -4.70 -7.90
C LEU A 166 -5.16 -4.32 -6.89
N GLU A 167 -5.07 -3.15 -6.26
CA GLU A 167 -6.08 -2.65 -5.32
C GLU A 167 -7.44 -2.43 -6.00
N LEU A 168 -7.43 -2.05 -7.28
CA LEU A 168 -8.63 -1.93 -8.13
C LEU A 168 -9.16 -3.29 -8.63
N ASN A 169 -8.60 -4.41 -8.20
CA ASN A 169 -8.93 -5.78 -8.62
C ASN A 169 -8.78 -6.04 -10.13
N ALA A 170 -8.02 -5.21 -10.85
CA ALA A 170 -7.74 -5.37 -12.28
C ALA A 170 -6.44 -6.17 -12.50
N TYR A 171 -6.44 -7.43 -12.09
CA TYR A 171 -5.25 -8.29 -11.92
C TYR A 171 -4.43 -8.49 -13.19
N HIS A 172 -5.08 -8.67 -14.35
CA HIS A 172 -4.38 -8.82 -15.63
C HIS A 172 -3.66 -7.54 -16.05
N SER A 173 -4.27 -6.38 -15.81
CA SER A 173 -3.63 -5.08 -16.05
C SER A 173 -2.47 -4.85 -15.10
N ALA A 174 -2.62 -5.23 -13.82
CA ALA A 174 -1.54 -5.17 -12.83
C ALA A 174 -0.32 -6.00 -13.28
N ASN A 175 -0.56 -7.25 -13.72
CA ASN A 175 0.49 -8.12 -14.24
C ASN A 175 1.20 -7.49 -15.46
N SER A 176 0.44 -6.84 -16.35
CA SER A 176 1.03 -6.15 -17.52
C SER A 176 1.97 -5.02 -17.10
N TYR A 177 1.58 -4.17 -16.15
CA TYR A 177 2.44 -3.09 -15.64
C TYR A 177 3.69 -3.64 -14.94
N LEU A 178 3.54 -4.67 -14.11
CA LEU A 178 4.67 -5.29 -13.41
C LEU A 178 5.67 -5.94 -14.37
N LYS A 179 5.19 -6.62 -15.43
CA LYS A 179 6.05 -7.15 -16.50
C LYS A 179 6.79 -6.04 -17.27
N GLN A 180 6.16 -4.89 -17.48
CA GLN A 180 6.85 -3.75 -18.09
C GLN A 180 7.93 -3.20 -17.17
N ALA A 181 7.65 -3.12 -15.85
CA ALA A 181 8.64 -2.71 -14.86
C ALA A 181 9.85 -3.66 -14.86
N GLU A 182 9.62 -4.99 -14.82
CA GLU A 182 10.67 -6.01 -14.89
C GLU A 182 11.50 -5.87 -16.17
N LYS A 183 10.82 -5.76 -17.31
CA LYS A 183 11.49 -5.64 -18.62
C LYS A 183 12.39 -4.41 -18.68
N VAL A 184 11.88 -3.23 -18.33
CA VAL A 184 12.67 -1.98 -18.36
C VAL A 184 13.85 -2.09 -17.38
N TYR A 185 13.64 -2.69 -16.21
CA TYR A 185 14.70 -2.90 -15.22
C TYR A 185 15.83 -3.75 -15.78
N LEU A 186 15.51 -4.90 -16.38
CA LEU A 186 16.50 -5.85 -16.92
C LEU A 186 17.19 -5.30 -18.17
N ASP A 187 16.43 -4.71 -19.10
CA ASP A 187 16.96 -4.18 -20.37
C ASP A 187 17.96 -3.04 -20.16
N ASN A 188 17.83 -2.28 -19.05
CA ASN A 188 18.68 -1.12 -18.74
C ASN A 188 19.66 -1.36 -17.58
N ASN A 189 19.78 -2.58 -17.07
CA ASN A 189 20.68 -2.96 -15.97
C ASN A 189 20.58 -2.04 -14.74
N ILE A 190 19.38 -1.76 -14.27
CA ILE A 190 19.15 -0.90 -13.12
C ILE A 190 19.62 -1.62 -11.85
N GLY A 191 20.65 -1.10 -11.20
CA GLY A 191 21.30 -1.75 -10.05
C GLY A 191 20.54 -1.65 -8.71
N ASN A 192 19.22 -1.48 -8.73
CA ASN A 192 18.40 -1.33 -7.52
C ASN A 192 17.70 -2.64 -7.15
N ASP A 193 18.40 -3.52 -6.44
CA ASP A 193 17.89 -4.85 -6.07
C ASP A 193 16.63 -4.80 -5.20
N PHE A 194 16.46 -3.74 -4.39
CA PHE A 194 15.22 -3.55 -3.64
C PHE A 194 14.02 -3.38 -4.57
N LEU A 195 14.16 -2.54 -5.59
CA LEU A 195 13.11 -2.29 -6.57
C LEU A 195 12.73 -3.56 -7.35
N LEU A 196 13.73 -4.36 -7.74
CA LEU A 196 13.50 -5.64 -8.40
C LEU A 196 12.80 -6.64 -7.47
N GLY A 197 13.21 -6.71 -6.21
CA GLY A 197 12.54 -7.53 -5.20
C GLY A 197 11.06 -7.16 -5.02
N GLU A 198 10.74 -5.87 -4.98
CA GLU A 198 9.35 -5.41 -4.91
C GLU A 198 8.53 -5.77 -6.17
N ILE A 199 9.13 -5.68 -7.36
CA ILE A 199 8.50 -6.12 -8.60
C ILE A 199 8.13 -7.60 -8.51
N TYR A 200 9.09 -8.46 -8.17
CA TYR A 200 8.88 -9.89 -8.06
C TYR A 200 7.85 -10.26 -6.98
N TYR A 201 7.90 -9.60 -5.84
CA TYR A 201 6.90 -9.79 -4.78
C TYR A 201 5.48 -9.48 -5.25
N ASN A 202 5.27 -8.34 -5.95
CA ASN A 202 3.95 -7.99 -6.45
C ASN A 202 3.51 -8.86 -7.64
N MET A 203 4.43 -9.35 -8.47
CA MET A 203 4.13 -10.34 -9.50
C MET A 203 3.67 -11.65 -8.88
N SER A 204 4.36 -12.16 -7.86
CA SER A 204 3.94 -13.35 -7.12
C SER A 204 2.52 -13.19 -6.57
N ARG A 205 2.23 -12.09 -5.88
CA ARG A 205 0.88 -11.79 -5.39
C ARG A 205 -0.17 -11.76 -6.50
N THR A 206 0.16 -11.17 -7.63
CA THR A 206 -0.76 -11.09 -8.79
C THR A 206 -1.06 -12.47 -9.34
N TYR A 207 -0.04 -13.30 -9.56
CA TYR A 207 -0.19 -14.66 -10.03
C TYR A 207 -0.95 -15.55 -9.03
N TYR A 208 -0.73 -15.36 -7.73
CA TYR A 208 -1.49 -16.04 -6.69
C TYR A 208 -2.99 -15.75 -6.79
N ILE A 209 -3.37 -14.49 -7.04
CA ILE A 209 -4.78 -14.08 -7.17
C ILE A 209 -5.42 -14.64 -8.45
N ILE A 210 -4.70 -14.65 -9.58
CA ILE A 210 -5.20 -15.21 -10.83
C ILE A 210 -5.07 -16.74 -10.91
N GLU A 211 -4.69 -17.38 -9.80
CA GLU A 211 -4.60 -18.83 -9.64
C GLU A 211 -3.51 -19.55 -10.47
N ASP A 212 -2.55 -18.82 -11.00
CA ASP A 212 -1.33 -19.39 -11.57
C ASP A 212 -0.28 -19.64 -10.49
N LEU A 213 -0.49 -20.70 -9.71
CA LEU A 213 0.36 -21.05 -8.57
C LEU A 213 1.80 -21.43 -8.98
N GLY A 214 2.06 -21.78 -10.24
CA GLY A 214 3.39 -22.01 -10.77
C GLY A 214 4.21 -20.72 -10.79
N GLN A 215 3.73 -19.75 -11.55
CA GLN A 215 4.37 -18.45 -11.66
C GLN A 215 4.42 -17.72 -10.30
N ALA A 216 3.36 -17.84 -9.47
CA ALA A 216 3.34 -17.24 -8.13
C ALA A 216 4.55 -17.70 -7.30
N MET A 217 4.80 -19.02 -7.26
CA MET A 217 5.94 -19.61 -6.54
C MET A 217 7.29 -19.16 -7.10
N ASP A 218 7.45 -19.16 -8.42
CA ASP A 218 8.71 -18.78 -9.07
C ASP A 218 9.09 -17.34 -8.70
N TYR A 219 8.15 -16.41 -8.83
CA TYR A 219 8.38 -15.01 -8.46
C TYR A 219 8.53 -14.79 -6.96
N ALA A 220 7.87 -15.59 -6.11
CA ALA A 220 8.09 -15.52 -4.66
C ALA A 220 9.53 -15.93 -4.29
N PHE A 221 10.07 -16.97 -4.92
CA PHE A 221 11.48 -17.36 -4.71
C PHE A 221 12.47 -16.30 -5.19
N LEU A 222 12.22 -15.68 -6.35
CA LEU A 222 13.04 -14.57 -6.85
C LEU A 222 13.02 -13.36 -5.91
N ALA A 223 11.85 -12.99 -5.44
CA ALA A 223 11.70 -11.88 -4.45
C ALA A 223 12.45 -12.19 -3.15
N LYS A 224 12.26 -13.41 -2.61
CA LYS A 224 12.96 -13.88 -1.41
C LYS A 224 14.47 -13.78 -1.56
N GLU A 225 15.02 -14.24 -2.68
CA GLU A 225 16.46 -14.20 -2.97
C GLU A 225 16.97 -12.75 -2.97
N LYS A 226 16.26 -11.83 -3.64
CA LYS A 226 16.63 -10.41 -3.71
C LYS A 226 16.63 -9.75 -2.33
N PHE A 227 15.59 -9.94 -1.53
CA PHE A 227 15.50 -9.35 -0.20
C PHE A 227 16.51 -9.95 0.79
N ASP A 228 16.86 -11.24 0.64
CA ASP A 228 17.93 -11.89 1.41
C ASP A 228 19.30 -11.27 1.09
N GLN A 229 19.62 -11.11 -0.21
CA GLN A 229 20.86 -10.51 -0.68
C GLN A 229 21.11 -9.08 -0.15
N ILE A 230 20.07 -8.27 -0.05
CA ILE A 230 20.17 -6.90 0.47
C ILE A 230 19.94 -6.80 1.98
N HIS A 231 19.82 -7.93 2.68
CA HIS A 231 19.58 -8.03 4.13
C HIS A 231 18.33 -7.26 4.60
N ASN A 232 17.32 -7.14 3.76
CA ASN A 232 16.04 -6.51 4.12
C ASN A 232 15.13 -7.52 4.83
N LYS A 233 15.31 -7.70 6.13
CA LYS A 233 14.60 -8.70 6.95
C LYS A 233 13.07 -8.55 6.86
N LYS A 234 12.55 -7.33 6.81
CA LYS A 234 11.10 -7.11 6.77
C LYS A 234 10.47 -7.61 5.47
N GLU A 235 11.03 -7.25 4.33
CA GLU A 235 10.51 -7.69 3.03
C GLU A 235 10.80 -9.19 2.79
N TYR A 236 11.92 -9.68 3.31
CA TYR A 236 12.21 -11.12 3.34
C TYR A 236 11.13 -11.89 4.11
N ALA A 237 10.75 -11.44 5.32
CA ALA A 237 9.70 -12.06 6.13
C ALA A 237 8.34 -12.07 5.40
N LYS A 238 7.95 -10.94 4.78
CA LYS A 238 6.72 -10.87 3.97
C LYS A 238 6.71 -11.89 2.84
N THR A 239 7.85 -12.09 2.19
CA THR A 239 7.97 -13.05 1.09
C THR A 239 7.90 -14.50 1.59
N LEU A 240 8.49 -14.79 2.76
CA LEU A 240 8.34 -16.10 3.40
C LEU A 240 6.87 -16.39 3.76
N LEU A 241 6.13 -15.38 4.26
CA LEU A 241 4.70 -15.51 4.54
C LEU A 241 3.92 -15.83 3.27
N LEU A 242 4.19 -15.11 2.17
CA LEU A 242 3.58 -15.37 0.88
C LEU A 242 3.83 -16.81 0.40
N LEU A 243 5.05 -17.31 0.52
CA LEU A 243 5.38 -18.72 0.24
C LEU A 243 4.57 -19.69 1.11
N SER A 244 4.41 -19.39 2.40
CA SER A 244 3.58 -20.20 3.29
C SER A 244 2.12 -20.27 2.82
N GLU A 245 1.53 -19.13 2.44
CA GLU A 245 0.17 -19.05 1.92
C GLU A 245 0.00 -19.86 0.62
N GLU A 246 0.96 -19.77 -0.29
CA GLU A 246 0.96 -20.53 -1.55
C GLU A 246 1.07 -22.04 -1.34
N TYR A 247 1.93 -22.48 -0.42
CA TYR A 247 2.02 -23.91 -0.05
C TYR A 247 0.74 -24.41 0.60
N ASN A 248 0.13 -23.59 1.49
CA ASN A 248 -1.15 -23.92 2.10
C ASN A 248 -2.26 -24.08 1.05
N ARG A 249 -2.33 -23.20 0.06
CA ARG A 249 -3.30 -23.25 -1.04
C ARG A 249 -3.13 -24.51 -1.91
N ARG A 250 -1.88 -24.98 -2.06
CA ARG A 250 -1.57 -26.24 -2.75
C ARG A 250 -1.84 -27.49 -1.91
N GLY A 251 -2.20 -27.32 -0.63
CA GLY A 251 -2.39 -28.42 0.32
C GLY A 251 -1.10 -28.99 0.91
N ASP A 252 0.05 -28.40 0.62
CA ASP A 252 1.35 -28.78 1.21
C ASP A 252 1.53 -28.09 2.58
N LEU A 253 0.81 -28.62 3.57
CA LEU A 253 0.81 -28.07 4.91
C LEU A 253 2.18 -28.13 5.59
N ASN A 254 3.03 -29.11 5.28
CA ASN A 254 4.37 -29.22 5.84
C ASN A 254 5.25 -28.02 5.46
N ASN A 255 5.29 -27.67 4.17
CA ASN A 255 6.03 -26.52 3.70
C ASN A 255 5.36 -25.21 4.16
N ALA A 256 4.03 -25.13 4.20
CA ALA A 256 3.32 -23.97 4.73
C ALA A 256 3.74 -23.67 6.19
N ILE A 257 3.72 -24.67 7.06
CA ILE A 257 4.18 -24.55 8.46
C ILE A 257 5.65 -24.14 8.53
N LYS A 258 6.53 -24.79 7.76
CA LYS A 258 7.95 -24.47 7.71
C LYS A 258 8.24 -23.01 7.37
N TYR A 259 7.57 -22.48 6.33
CA TYR A 259 7.77 -21.09 5.93
C TYR A 259 7.14 -20.10 6.90
N SER A 260 5.97 -20.41 7.50
CA SER A 260 5.38 -19.61 8.58
C SER A 260 6.27 -19.56 9.82
N THR A 261 6.83 -20.68 10.26
CA THR A 261 7.77 -20.72 11.41
C THR A 261 9.00 -19.85 11.14
N LYS A 262 9.57 -19.96 9.93
CA LYS A 262 10.70 -19.11 9.55
C LYS A 262 10.34 -17.62 9.49
N THR A 263 9.13 -17.29 9.07
CA THR A 263 8.59 -15.92 9.10
C THR A 263 8.52 -15.41 10.54
N LEU A 264 8.02 -16.24 11.45
CA LEU A 264 7.92 -15.93 12.87
C LEU A 264 9.29 -15.61 13.48
N GLU A 265 10.32 -16.43 13.22
CA GLU A 265 11.69 -16.20 13.67
C GLU A 265 12.20 -14.82 13.24
N VAL A 266 12.01 -14.46 11.96
CA VAL A 266 12.47 -13.17 11.43
C VAL A 266 11.72 -11.99 12.06
N TYR A 267 10.41 -12.08 12.28
CA TYR A 267 9.64 -11.02 12.93
C TYR A 267 10.01 -10.87 14.41
N HIS A 268 10.38 -11.95 15.11
CA HIS A 268 10.96 -11.87 16.46
C HIS A 268 12.31 -11.13 16.46
N GLU A 269 13.20 -11.41 15.51
CA GLU A 269 14.48 -10.73 15.38
C GLU A 269 14.36 -9.22 15.15
N ILE A 270 13.34 -8.77 14.45
CA ILE A 270 13.09 -7.34 14.20
C ILE A 270 12.14 -6.69 15.23
N ASN A 271 11.71 -7.43 16.26
CA ASN A 271 10.80 -6.99 17.32
C ASN A 271 9.46 -6.43 16.82
N ASP A 272 8.92 -6.95 15.71
CA ASP A 272 7.59 -6.58 15.20
C ASP A 272 6.50 -7.45 15.84
N LEU A 273 6.11 -7.10 17.09
CA LEU A 273 5.14 -7.86 17.88
C LEU A 273 3.77 -7.99 17.21
N LYS A 274 3.36 -7.00 16.42
CA LYS A 274 2.08 -7.08 15.67
C LYS A 274 2.16 -8.20 14.64
N SER A 275 3.18 -8.18 13.79
CA SER A 275 3.38 -9.25 12.79
C SER A 275 3.59 -10.61 13.46
N VAL A 276 4.30 -10.68 14.60
CA VAL A 276 4.43 -11.91 15.39
C VAL A 276 3.06 -12.48 15.74
N SER A 277 2.15 -11.67 16.30
CA SER A 277 0.81 -12.14 16.69
C SER A 277 -0.03 -12.63 15.51
N ASP A 278 0.10 -12.00 14.35
CA ASP A 278 -0.62 -12.41 13.13
C ASP A 278 -0.06 -13.73 12.58
N ILE A 279 1.26 -13.93 12.61
CA ILE A 279 1.87 -15.20 12.20
C ILE A 279 1.53 -16.33 13.17
N GLU A 280 1.52 -16.06 14.47
CA GLU A 280 1.05 -17.02 15.48
C GLU A 280 -0.40 -17.45 15.19
N ASN A 281 -1.31 -16.51 14.90
CA ASN A 281 -2.68 -16.82 14.52
C ASN A 281 -2.75 -17.66 13.22
N ASN A 282 -1.89 -17.38 12.24
CA ASN A 282 -1.82 -18.17 11.00
C ASN A 282 -1.27 -19.58 11.24
N LEU A 283 -0.25 -19.74 12.07
CA LEU A 283 0.27 -21.05 12.47
C LEU A 283 -0.82 -21.86 13.19
N GLY A 284 -1.58 -21.23 14.07
CA GLY A 284 -2.74 -21.86 14.70
C GLY A 284 -3.72 -22.43 13.67
N LYS A 285 -4.04 -21.67 12.60
CA LYS A 285 -4.89 -22.15 11.49
C LYS A 285 -4.27 -23.31 10.71
N LEU A 286 -2.97 -23.24 10.42
CA LEU A 286 -2.25 -24.30 9.71
C LEU A 286 -2.26 -25.61 10.51
N PHE A 287 -1.95 -25.54 11.81
CA PHE A 287 -2.00 -26.72 12.68
C PHE A 287 -3.42 -27.25 12.88
N TYR A 288 -4.44 -26.39 12.90
CA TYR A 288 -5.84 -26.83 12.87
C TYR A 288 -6.16 -27.65 11.62
N ASN A 289 -5.71 -27.20 10.45
CA ASN A 289 -5.89 -27.88 9.17
C ASN A 289 -5.07 -29.18 9.10
N PHE A 290 -3.92 -29.20 9.76
CA PHE A 290 -3.03 -30.36 9.90
C PHE A 290 -3.54 -31.36 10.94
N GLU A 291 -4.70 -31.08 11.57
CA GLU A 291 -5.32 -31.88 12.64
C GLU A 291 -4.50 -31.99 13.94
N ASN A 292 -3.48 -31.18 14.10
CA ASN A 292 -2.72 -31.05 15.36
C ASN A 292 -3.32 -29.94 16.23
N ILE A 293 -4.40 -30.28 16.94
CA ILE A 293 -5.16 -29.30 17.72
C ILE A 293 -4.37 -28.77 18.91
N GLU A 294 -3.49 -29.57 19.49
CA GLU A 294 -2.63 -29.13 20.61
C GLU A 294 -1.70 -28.00 20.20
N GLU A 295 -0.97 -28.16 19.10
CA GLU A 295 -0.12 -27.08 18.57
C GLU A 295 -0.95 -25.88 18.09
N SER A 296 -2.12 -26.11 17.49
CA SER A 296 -3.05 -25.06 17.13
C SER A 296 -3.42 -24.17 18.32
N PHE A 297 -3.76 -24.77 19.47
CA PHE A 297 -4.02 -24.02 20.70
C PHE A 297 -2.83 -23.21 21.18
N LYS A 298 -1.63 -23.79 21.21
CA LYS A 298 -0.42 -23.07 21.66
C LYS A 298 -0.22 -21.77 20.86
N HIS A 299 -0.30 -21.85 19.54
CA HIS A 299 -0.13 -20.71 18.67
C HIS A 299 -1.24 -19.68 18.83
N TYR A 300 -2.52 -20.10 18.96
CA TYR A 300 -3.60 -19.17 19.22
C TYR A 300 -3.50 -18.48 20.58
N GLU A 301 -3.05 -19.18 21.62
CA GLU A 301 -2.86 -18.56 22.95
C GLU A 301 -1.70 -17.54 22.94
N MET A 302 -0.60 -17.80 22.21
CA MET A 302 0.46 -16.82 22.00
C MET A 302 -0.07 -15.57 21.27
N ALA A 303 -0.83 -15.76 20.20
CA ALA A 303 -1.48 -14.67 19.49
C ALA A 303 -2.44 -13.88 20.41
N ARG A 304 -3.28 -14.57 21.17
CA ARG A 304 -4.22 -14.00 22.14
C ARG A 304 -3.51 -13.13 23.16
N GLU A 305 -2.41 -13.61 23.75
CA GLU A 305 -1.65 -12.88 24.76
C GLU A 305 -1.10 -11.56 24.21
N ILE A 306 -0.46 -11.58 23.03
CA ILE A 306 0.10 -10.39 22.40
C ILE A 306 -1.01 -9.41 22.00
N LYS A 307 -2.08 -9.89 21.35
CA LYS A 307 -3.20 -9.06 20.90
C LYS A 307 -3.96 -8.43 22.06
N THR A 308 -4.12 -9.16 23.17
CA THR A 308 -4.75 -8.62 24.38
C THR A 308 -3.94 -7.50 24.99
N ARG A 309 -2.60 -7.64 25.09
CA ARG A 309 -1.70 -6.60 25.62
C ARG A 309 -1.73 -5.32 24.76
N ASN A 310 -1.88 -5.48 23.46
CA ASN A 310 -1.86 -4.38 22.49
C ASN A 310 -3.24 -3.78 22.21
N ASN A 311 -4.31 -4.27 22.83
CA ASN A 311 -5.71 -3.92 22.52
C ASN A 311 -6.02 -4.01 21.01
N ASP A 312 -5.54 -5.07 20.36
CA ASP A 312 -5.70 -5.27 18.92
C ASP A 312 -7.12 -5.76 18.59
N ASP A 313 -7.81 -5.06 17.69
CA ASP A 313 -9.17 -5.42 17.24
C ASP A 313 -9.24 -6.82 16.59
N SER A 314 -8.14 -7.31 16.02
CA SER A 314 -8.07 -8.66 15.43
C SER A 314 -8.05 -9.79 16.48
N LEU A 315 -8.08 -9.47 17.79
CA LEU A 315 -8.21 -10.45 18.87
C LEU A 315 -9.47 -11.31 18.70
N ILE A 316 -10.58 -10.71 18.26
CA ILE A 316 -11.85 -11.41 18.06
C ILE A 316 -11.69 -12.62 17.12
N GLU A 317 -10.98 -12.47 16.02
CA GLU A 317 -10.70 -13.56 15.09
C GLU A 317 -9.93 -14.72 15.76
N THR A 318 -8.95 -14.40 16.59
CA THR A 318 -8.17 -15.41 17.33
C THR A 318 -9.05 -16.16 18.32
N LEU A 319 -9.92 -15.47 19.07
CA LEU A 319 -10.86 -16.09 20.01
C LEU A 319 -11.88 -16.99 19.30
N ILE A 320 -12.39 -16.57 18.12
CA ILE A 320 -13.26 -17.39 17.26
C ILE A 320 -12.54 -18.69 16.83
N ASN A 321 -11.27 -18.60 16.48
CA ASN A 321 -10.49 -19.77 16.09
C ASN A 321 -10.24 -20.73 17.28
N ILE A 322 -10.04 -20.20 18.49
CA ILE A 322 -10.00 -20.99 19.72
C ILE A 322 -11.33 -21.73 19.96
N CYS A 323 -12.48 -21.07 19.75
CA CYS A 323 -13.78 -21.74 19.82
C CYS A 323 -13.90 -22.89 18.80
N LYS A 324 -13.39 -22.71 17.57
CA LYS A 324 -13.38 -23.78 16.55
C LYS A 324 -12.54 -24.98 17.01
N ASN A 325 -11.41 -24.74 17.71
CA ASN A 325 -10.62 -25.80 18.31
C ASN A 325 -11.42 -26.55 19.40
N TYR A 326 -12.10 -25.85 20.33
CA TYR A 326 -12.93 -26.46 21.36
C TYR A 326 -14.04 -27.31 20.76
N LEU A 327 -14.71 -26.83 19.70
CA LEU A 327 -15.71 -27.62 18.98
C LEU A 327 -15.13 -28.93 18.41
N LYS A 328 -13.90 -28.85 17.82
CA LYS A 328 -13.27 -30.02 17.21
C LYS A 328 -12.91 -31.09 18.22
N ILE A 329 -12.55 -30.72 19.46
CA ILE A 329 -12.28 -31.67 20.56
C ILE A 329 -13.50 -31.92 21.46
N LYS A 330 -14.68 -31.38 21.09
CA LYS A 330 -15.97 -31.54 21.80
C LYS A 330 -15.97 -30.99 23.24
N GLU A 331 -15.13 -30.02 23.54
CA GLU A 331 -15.13 -29.28 24.82
C GLU A 331 -16.18 -28.16 24.77
N ILE A 332 -17.46 -28.53 24.78
CA ILE A 332 -18.56 -27.61 24.49
C ILE A 332 -18.67 -26.51 25.54
N ASP A 333 -18.55 -26.85 26.83
CA ASP A 333 -18.65 -25.86 27.92
C ASP A 333 -17.59 -24.77 27.81
N LYS A 334 -16.36 -25.15 27.43
CA LYS A 334 -15.29 -24.17 27.20
C LYS A 334 -15.55 -23.29 25.98
N CYS A 335 -16.12 -23.86 24.93
CA CYS A 335 -16.55 -23.12 23.76
C CYS A 335 -17.61 -22.07 24.09
N GLU A 336 -18.60 -22.41 24.91
CA GLU A 336 -19.66 -21.47 25.34
C GLU A 336 -19.09 -20.34 26.19
N MET A 337 -18.25 -20.65 27.19
CA MET A 337 -17.59 -19.64 27.99
C MET A 337 -16.76 -18.66 27.11
N GLN A 338 -16.06 -19.20 26.11
CA GLN A 338 -15.28 -18.36 25.20
C GLN A 338 -16.18 -17.51 24.29
N LEU A 339 -17.33 -18.04 23.85
CA LEU A 339 -18.30 -17.27 23.08
C LEU A 339 -18.90 -16.10 23.88
N GLU A 340 -19.18 -16.28 25.17
CA GLU A 340 -19.65 -15.20 26.04
C GLU A 340 -18.60 -14.09 26.13
N GLU A 341 -17.32 -14.45 26.32
CA GLU A 341 -16.22 -13.46 26.30
C GLU A 341 -16.19 -12.68 24.99
N ILE A 342 -16.36 -13.36 23.85
CA ILE A 342 -16.36 -12.71 22.53
C ILE A 342 -17.56 -11.76 22.42
N TYR A 343 -18.77 -12.15 22.79
CA TYR A 343 -19.95 -11.28 22.70
C TYR A 343 -19.82 -10.01 23.55
N HIS A 344 -19.13 -10.07 24.68
CA HIS A 344 -18.83 -8.88 25.49
C HIS A 344 -17.82 -7.91 24.86
N ARG A 345 -16.99 -8.40 23.93
CA ARG A 345 -15.98 -7.61 23.23
C ARG A 345 -16.39 -7.14 21.85
N LEU A 346 -17.40 -7.81 21.24
CA LEU A 346 -17.89 -7.48 19.90
C LEU A 346 -18.48 -6.07 19.86
N LYS A 347 -18.00 -5.28 18.93
CA LYS A 347 -18.58 -3.98 18.59
C LYS A 347 -19.94 -4.18 17.89
N ASP A 348 -20.84 -3.21 18.03
CA ASP A 348 -22.19 -3.31 17.43
C ASP A 348 -22.17 -3.33 15.90
N ASP A 349 -21.15 -2.76 15.29
CA ASP A 349 -20.92 -2.67 13.84
C ASP A 349 -20.11 -3.85 13.27
N ASP A 350 -19.56 -4.73 14.12
CA ASP A 350 -18.84 -5.93 13.66
C ASP A 350 -19.82 -7.06 13.28
N ILE A 351 -20.41 -6.92 12.10
CA ILE A 351 -21.37 -7.88 11.56
C ILE A 351 -20.70 -9.22 11.23
N ASP A 352 -19.48 -9.22 10.68
CA ASP A 352 -18.78 -10.45 10.29
C ASP A 352 -18.41 -11.28 11.54
N GLY A 353 -17.87 -10.65 12.58
CA GLY A 353 -17.61 -11.30 13.85
C GLY A 353 -18.87 -11.90 14.47
N ARG A 354 -19.98 -11.15 14.42
CA ARG A 354 -21.28 -11.63 14.93
C ARG A 354 -21.82 -12.85 14.17
N ILE A 355 -21.69 -12.85 12.84
CA ILE A 355 -22.08 -13.99 12.01
C ILE A 355 -21.25 -15.24 12.37
N GLU A 356 -19.93 -15.10 12.48
CA GLU A 356 -19.05 -16.23 12.84
C GLU A 356 -19.36 -16.79 14.23
N CYS A 357 -19.59 -15.92 15.23
CA CYS A 357 -20.00 -16.35 16.57
C CYS A 357 -21.35 -17.11 16.56
N ASN A 358 -22.33 -16.58 15.83
CA ASN A 358 -23.63 -17.25 15.70
C ASN A 358 -23.51 -18.61 15.02
N LEU A 359 -22.62 -18.76 14.02
CA LEU A 359 -22.36 -20.04 13.38
C LEU A 359 -21.72 -21.06 14.34
N ILE A 360 -20.85 -20.61 15.24
CA ILE A 360 -20.29 -21.44 16.30
C ILE A 360 -21.43 -21.84 17.27
N LYS A 361 -22.26 -20.88 17.67
CA LYS A 361 -23.41 -21.12 18.55
C LYS A 361 -24.41 -22.13 17.93
N TYR A 362 -24.71 -21.99 16.64
CA TYR A 362 -25.50 -22.97 15.88
C TYR A 362 -24.89 -24.37 15.97
N ARG A 363 -23.58 -24.53 15.80
CA ARG A 363 -22.90 -25.82 15.92
C ARG A 363 -22.96 -26.38 17.35
N VAL A 364 -22.83 -25.53 18.36
CA VAL A 364 -22.98 -25.92 19.78
C VAL A 364 -24.35 -26.50 20.03
N HIS A 365 -25.46 -25.81 19.65
CA HIS A 365 -26.82 -26.31 19.81
C HIS A 365 -27.06 -27.60 19.01
N THR A 366 -26.48 -27.70 17.80
CA THR A 366 -26.57 -28.94 17.00
C THR A 366 -25.90 -30.13 17.70
N ILE A 367 -24.72 -29.92 18.33
CA ILE A 367 -24.01 -30.98 19.07
C ILE A 367 -24.78 -31.39 20.34
N LYS A 368 -25.47 -30.44 20.98
CA LYS A 368 -26.32 -30.68 22.17
C LYS A 368 -27.69 -31.28 21.84
N ASP A 369 -28.00 -31.46 20.55
CA ASP A 369 -29.33 -31.91 20.05
C ASP A 369 -30.49 -30.94 20.39
N GLU A 370 -30.15 -29.64 20.56
CA GLU A 370 -31.07 -28.53 20.82
C GLU A 370 -31.53 -27.94 19.47
N LEU A 371 -32.38 -28.68 18.75
CA LEU A 371 -32.73 -28.41 17.35
C LEU A 371 -33.51 -27.11 17.15
N SER A 372 -34.36 -26.72 18.10
CA SER A 372 -35.15 -25.48 18.04
C SER A 372 -34.24 -24.26 18.15
N GLU A 373 -33.31 -24.27 19.09
CA GLU A 373 -32.32 -23.22 19.31
C GLU A 373 -31.36 -23.13 18.15
N ALA A 374 -30.93 -24.25 17.58
CA ALA A 374 -30.10 -24.31 16.39
C ALA A 374 -30.79 -23.66 15.19
N GLU A 375 -32.07 -23.96 14.95
CA GLU A 375 -32.88 -23.35 13.89
C GLU A 375 -32.99 -21.85 14.09
N ASP A 376 -33.35 -21.40 15.27
CA ASP A 376 -33.52 -19.97 15.58
C ASP A 376 -32.24 -19.19 15.36
N VAL A 377 -31.10 -19.68 15.82
CA VAL A 377 -29.81 -19.04 15.64
C VAL A 377 -29.44 -18.96 14.16
N LEU A 378 -29.58 -20.03 13.40
CA LEU A 378 -29.20 -20.10 11.99
C LEU A 378 -30.08 -19.18 11.13
N VAL A 379 -31.42 -19.22 11.32
CA VAL A 379 -32.37 -18.39 10.59
C VAL A 379 -32.19 -16.92 10.91
N ASN A 380 -31.94 -16.55 12.18
CA ASN A 380 -31.70 -15.16 12.56
C ASN A 380 -30.35 -14.67 12.01
N THR A 381 -29.34 -15.51 11.92
CA THR A 381 -28.06 -15.16 11.30
C THR A 381 -28.20 -14.91 9.81
N TYR A 382 -29.01 -15.73 9.12
CA TYR A 382 -29.35 -15.46 7.71
C TYR A 382 -30.06 -14.10 7.53
N LYS A 383 -31.08 -13.82 8.37
CA LYS A 383 -31.78 -12.52 8.32
C LYS A 383 -30.86 -11.36 8.58
N LEU A 384 -29.95 -11.47 9.55
CA LEU A 384 -28.93 -10.45 9.84
C LEU A 384 -28.08 -10.17 8.61
N SER A 385 -27.57 -11.22 7.97
CA SER A 385 -26.71 -11.08 6.77
C SER A 385 -27.49 -10.51 5.57
N LYS A 386 -28.76 -10.87 5.39
CA LYS A 386 -29.61 -10.37 4.31
C LYS A 386 -29.94 -8.88 4.44
N ASN A 387 -30.03 -8.37 5.67
CA ASN A 387 -30.34 -6.97 5.97
C ASN A 387 -29.09 -6.06 5.96
N THR A 388 -27.94 -6.59 5.61
CA THR A 388 -26.67 -5.89 5.52
C THR A 388 -26.11 -6.03 4.09
N ASP A 389 -25.05 -5.29 3.74
CA ASP A 389 -24.41 -5.39 2.42
C ASP A 389 -23.62 -6.69 2.18
N LYS A 390 -23.89 -7.73 3.00
CA LYS A 390 -23.19 -9.02 2.97
C LYS A 390 -23.94 -10.05 2.11
N LEU A 391 -24.41 -9.67 0.93
CA LEU A 391 -25.26 -10.50 0.07
C LEU A 391 -24.66 -11.87 -0.25
N ARG A 392 -23.37 -11.97 -0.52
CA ARG A 392 -22.72 -13.27 -0.76
C ARG A 392 -22.84 -14.18 0.45
N ARG A 393 -22.61 -13.64 1.64
CA ARG A 393 -22.73 -14.38 2.90
C ARG A 393 -24.18 -14.78 3.18
N ALA A 394 -25.15 -13.93 2.84
CA ALA A 394 -26.57 -14.25 2.92
C ALA A 394 -26.94 -15.45 2.02
N GLY A 395 -26.42 -15.50 0.79
CA GLY A 395 -26.61 -16.65 -0.10
C GLY A 395 -26.06 -17.96 0.47
N GLU A 396 -24.85 -17.94 1.03
CA GLU A 396 -24.24 -19.09 1.71
C GLU A 396 -25.07 -19.56 2.91
N LEU A 397 -25.53 -18.62 3.74
CA LEU A 397 -26.37 -18.90 4.90
C LEU A 397 -27.75 -19.43 4.52
N ALA A 398 -28.37 -18.90 3.46
CA ALA A 398 -29.63 -19.42 2.95
C ALA A 398 -29.51 -20.90 2.54
N ILE A 399 -28.42 -21.29 1.88
CA ILE A 399 -28.14 -22.69 1.54
C ILE A 399 -27.95 -23.53 2.82
N MET A 400 -27.28 -23.01 3.84
CA MET A 400 -27.11 -23.72 5.12
C MET A 400 -28.44 -23.93 5.83
N VAL A 401 -29.33 -22.92 5.84
CA VAL A 401 -30.71 -23.07 6.40
C VAL A 401 -31.48 -24.10 5.61
N GLY A 402 -31.43 -24.04 4.28
CA GLY A 402 -32.08 -25.02 3.40
C GLY A 402 -31.61 -26.44 3.69
N LYS A 403 -30.31 -26.66 3.84
CA LYS A 403 -29.72 -27.96 4.21
C LYS A 403 -30.20 -28.42 5.60
N PHE A 404 -30.22 -27.52 6.58
CA PHE A 404 -30.77 -27.85 7.92
C PHE A 404 -32.18 -28.41 7.84
N TYR A 405 -33.05 -27.78 7.04
CA TYR A 405 -34.44 -28.29 6.87
C TYR A 405 -34.53 -29.59 6.08
N ILE A 406 -33.63 -29.87 5.13
CA ILE A 406 -33.54 -31.17 4.46
C ILE A 406 -33.21 -32.26 5.51
N ASP A 407 -32.20 -32.04 6.34
CA ASP A 407 -31.73 -32.99 7.34
C ASP A 407 -32.84 -33.30 8.38
N HIS A 408 -33.76 -32.34 8.60
CA HIS A 408 -34.91 -32.47 9.50
C HIS A 408 -36.24 -32.75 8.80
N LYS A 409 -36.22 -33.19 7.52
CA LYS A 409 -37.39 -33.62 6.72
C LYS A 409 -38.48 -32.55 6.57
N ASN A 410 -38.13 -31.29 6.51
CA ASN A 410 -39.02 -30.16 6.22
C ASN A 410 -38.77 -29.63 4.81
N ASP A 411 -39.25 -30.38 3.81
CA ASP A 411 -38.98 -30.11 2.40
C ASP A 411 -39.53 -28.75 1.93
N THR A 412 -40.62 -28.28 2.50
CA THR A 412 -41.23 -27.00 2.14
C THR A 412 -40.34 -25.81 2.51
N GLN A 413 -39.82 -25.82 3.76
CA GLN A 413 -38.89 -24.74 4.18
C GLN A 413 -37.55 -24.91 3.49
N ALA A 414 -37.07 -26.13 3.28
CA ALA A 414 -35.85 -26.40 2.54
C ALA A 414 -35.88 -25.78 1.13
N ALA A 415 -36.95 -26.07 0.36
CA ALA A 415 -37.08 -25.52 -0.99
C ALA A 415 -37.09 -24.00 -1.02
N LYS A 416 -37.77 -23.35 -0.06
CA LYS A 416 -37.83 -21.90 0.06
C LYS A 416 -36.45 -21.28 0.24
N TYR A 417 -35.66 -21.74 1.22
CA TYR A 417 -34.36 -21.13 1.52
C TYR A 417 -33.29 -21.46 0.47
N LEU A 418 -33.35 -22.64 -0.16
CA LEU A 418 -32.49 -22.99 -1.28
C LEU A 418 -32.73 -22.07 -2.50
N ASP A 419 -34.02 -21.81 -2.81
CA ASP A 419 -34.39 -20.90 -3.90
C ASP A 419 -33.96 -19.46 -3.61
N GLU A 420 -34.12 -19.00 -2.36
CA GLU A 420 -33.57 -17.68 -1.94
C GLU A 420 -32.06 -17.62 -2.12
N GLY A 421 -31.30 -18.66 -1.73
CA GLY A 421 -29.85 -18.71 -1.89
C GLY A 421 -29.41 -18.68 -3.36
N VAL A 422 -30.06 -19.48 -4.21
CA VAL A 422 -29.82 -19.49 -5.65
C VAL A 422 -30.12 -18.12 -6.28
N SER A 423 -31.24 -17.48 -5.88
CA SER A 423 -31.61 -16.15 -6.37
C SER A 423 -30.56 -15.10 -6.04
N ILE A 424 -30.03 -15.08 -4.80
CA ILE A 424 -28.97 -14.18 -4.37
C ILE A 424 -27.70 -14.41 -5.21
N PHE A 425 -27.30 -15.64 -5.47
CA PHE A 425 -26.09 -15.92 -6.27
C PHE A 425 -26.29 -15.59 -7.76
N LYS A 426 -27.51 -15.65 -8.29
CA LYS A 426 -27.84 -15.13 -9.64
C LYS A 426 -27.73 -13.61 -9.70
N GLU A 427 -28.28 -12.90 -8.70
CA GLU A 427 -28.15 -11.44 -8.62
C GLU A 427 -26.68 -10.97 -8.56
N LEU A 428 -25.84 -11.75 -7.87
CA LEU A 428 -24.39 -11.48 -7.79
C LEU A 428 -23.61 -11.91 -9.04
N GLY A 429 -24.26 -12.51 -10.05
CA GLY A 429 -23.60 -13.01 -11.25
C GLY A 429 -22.70 -14.23 -11.03
N ILE A 430 -22.78 -14.88 -9.87
CA ILE A 430 -22.00 -16.08 -9.52
C ILE A 430 -22.55 -17.33 -10.21
N LEU A 431 -23.88 -17.40 -10.38
CA LEU A 431 -24.57 -18.44 -11.13
C LEU A 431 -25.11 -17.86 -12.43
N GLN A 432 -24.78 -18.49 -13.57
CA GLN A 432 -25.38 -18.23 -14.86
C GLN A 432 -26.75 -18.94 -14.96
N ASN A 433 -27.70 -18.36 -15.71
CA ASN A 433 -29.04 -18.94 -15.92
C ASN A 433 -29.01 -20.29 -16.61
#